data_49186f154b9eeec9639acdd8c00d45a3
#
_entry.id   49186f154b9eeec9639acdd8c00d45a3
#
_cell.length_a   1.000
_cell.length_b   1.000
_cell.length_c   1.000
_cell.angle_alpha   90.00
_cell.angle_beta   90.00
_cell.angle_gamma   90.00
#
_symmetry.space_group_name_H-M   'P 1'
#
loop_
_entity.id
_entity.type
_entity.pdbx_description
1 polymer ?
#
loop_
_entity_poly.entity_id
_entity_poly.type
_entity_poly.pdbx_seq_one_letter_code
_entity_poly.pdbx_strand_id
1 'polypeptide(L)'
;MTNKLSLERFPIHLGLGARAVPQPEFTGMEWYGAYVDRHAADGSEGRLVSLYSFSASWTNWERHPAGDEVVICTAGEITLIQELPEGPRKLTLQVGEYAVNPRGVWHTADVGGHATALFITAGVGTEHRPR
;
A
#
# COMPACT_ATOMS: atom_id res chain seq x y z
N MET A 1 19.38 9.66 16.51
CA MET A 1 18.11 10.38 16.63
C MET A 1 17.44 10.52 15.28
N THR A 2 16.14 10.26 15.20
CA THR A 2 15.39 10.33 13.95
C THR A 2 14.96 11.76 13.67
N ASN A 3 15.29 12.25 12.49
CA ASN A 3 14.78 13.53 12.03
C ASN A 3 13.33 13.40 11.58
N LYS A 4 12.68 14.53 11.44
CA LYS A 4 11.36 14.60 10.81
C LYS A 4 11.51 14.28 9.32
N LEU A 5 10.74 13.28 8.82
CA LEU A 5 10.81 12.81 7.44
C LEU A 5 9.44 12.89 6.78
N SER A 6 9.43 13.12 5.47
CA SER A 6 8.22 13.05 4.66
C SER A 6 7.93 11.59 4.31
N LEU A 7 6.72 11.12 4.63
CA LEU A 7 6.34 9.74 4.37
C LEU A 7 6.29 9.42 2.86
N GLU A 8 5.94 10.38 2.03
CA GLU A 8 5.93 10.22 0.57
C GLU A 8 7.30 9.88 0.02
N ARG A 9 8.35 10.48 0.61
CA ARG A 9 9.73 10.27 0.17
C ARG A 9 10.40 9.11 0.89
N PHE A 10 10.10 8.92 2.18
CA PHE A 10 10.77 7.95 3.05
C PHE A 10 9.73 7.06 3.74
N PRO A 11 9.33 5.95 3.08
CA PRO A 11 8.42 5.00 3.73
C PRO A 11 8.98 4.46 5.04
N ILE A 12 8.13 3.80 5.82
CA ILE A 12 8.52 3.23 7.13
C ILE A 12 8.28 1.72 7.07
N HIS A 13 9.27 0.95 7.53
CA HIS A 13 9.10 -0.47 7.78
C HIS A 13 8.68 -0.68 9.23
N LEU A 14 7.55 -1.38 9.43
CA LEU A 14 7.14 -1.85 10.74
C LEU A 14 7.57 -3.30 10.86
N GLY A 15 8.60 -3.55 11.66
CA GLY A 15 9.20 -4.87 11.81
C GLY A 15 8.74 -5.60 13.07
N LEU A 16 9.23 -6.82 13.24
CA LEU A 16 8.99 -7.60 14.45
C LEU A 16 9.56 -6.88 15.66
N GLY A 17 8.98 -7.16 16.83
CA GLY A 17 9.39 -6.51 18.08
C GLY A 17 8.97 -5.05 18.14
N ALA A 18 7.89 -4.70 17.47
CA ALA A 18 7.33 -3.35 17.45
C ALA A 18 8.34 -2.28 16.96
N ARG A 19 9.25 -2.67 16.04
CA ARG A 19 10.23 -1.73 15.50
C ARG A 19 9.60 -0.89 14.38
N ALA A 20 9.99 0.37 14.32
CA ALA A 20 9.67 1.28 13.21
C ALA A 20 11.00 1.75 12.60
N VAL A 21 11.25 1.40 11.35
CA VAL A 21 12.52 1.64 10.69
C VAL A 21 12.32 2.54 9.47
N PRO A 22 12.76 3.81 9.52
CA PRO A 22 12.71 4.66 8.33
C PRO A 22 13.51 4.02 7.20
N GLN A 23 12.96 4.11 5.99
CA GLN A 23 13.55 3.51 4.81
C GLN A 23 14.28 4.56 3.97
N PRO A 24 15.18 4.12 3.06
CA PRO A 24 15.77 5.01 2.07
C PRO A 24 14.69 5.68 1.21
N GLU A 25 15.06 6.79 0.58
CA GLU A 25 14.14 7.52 -0.29
C GLU A 25 13.56 6.61 -1.37
N PHE A 26 12.23 6.67 -1.57
CA PHE A 26 11.54 5.90 -2.60
C PHE A 26 11.95 6.40 -3.99
N THR A 27 12.39 5.49 -4.85
CA THR A 27 12.92 5.82 -6.18
C THR A 27 12.18 5.17 -7.34
N GLY A 28 11.22 4.30 -7.07
CA GLY A 28 10.46 3.62 -8.11
C GLY A 28 10.29 2.13 -7.82
N MET A 29 9.89 1.36 -8.83
CA MET A 29 9.52 -0.05 -8.63
C MET A 29 10.69 -0.93 -8.14
N GLU A 30 11.91 -0.65 -8.56
CA GLU A 30 13.10 -1.39 -8.12
C GLU A 30 13.38 -1.26 -6.62
N TRP A 31 12.86 -0.19 -6.01
CA TRP A 31 13.01 0.05 -4.58
C TRP A 31 12.40 -1.09 -3.74
N TYR A 32 11.29 -1.66 -4.21
CA TYR A 32 10.58 -2.71 -3.45
C TYR A 32 11.39 -4.00 -3.31
N GLY A 33 12.13 -4.40 -4.36
CA GLY A 33 13.00 -5.58 -4.29
C GLY A 33 14.07 -5.44 -3.23
N ALA A 34 14.73 -4.29 -3.19
CA ALA A 34 15.75 -3.99 -2.19
C ALA A 34 15.16 -3.93 -0.78
N TYR A 35 13.95 -3.37 -0.64
CA TYR A 35 13.25 -3.32 0.64
C TYR A 35 12.95 -4.73 1.17
N VAL A 36 12.42 -5.61 0.34
CA VAL A 36 12.10 -6.99 0.73
C VAL A 36 13.37 -7.72 1.19
N ASP A 37 14.48 -7.57 0.44
CA ASP A 37 15.76 -8.20 0.80
C ASP A 37 16.29 -7.67 2.13
N ARG A 38 16.21 -6.35 2.34
CA ARG A 38 16.70 -5.71 3.57
C ARG A 38 16.00 -6.21 4.83
N HIS A 39 14.71 -6.53 4.72
CA HIS A 39 13.87 -6.90 5.84
C HIS A 39 13.39 -8.36 5.79
N ALA A 40 14.09 -9.20 5.04
CA ALA A 40 13.74 -10.61 4.89
C ALA A 40 13.65 -11.35 6.24
N ALA A 41 14.44 -10.94 7.22
CA ALA A 41 14.44 -11.56 8.54
C ALA A 41 13.11 -11.38 9.30
N ASP A 42 12.31 -10.37 8.95
CA ASP A 42 10.99 -10.15 9.57
C ASP A 42 9.90 -11.03 8.93
N GLY A 43 10.22 -11.74 7.86
CA GLY A 43 9.28 -12.65 7.19
C GLY A 43 8.07 -11.91 6.65
N SER A 44 6.93 -12.60 6.66
CA SER A 44 5.66 -12.06 6.16
C SER A 44 4.93 -11.15 7.14
N GLU A 45 5.44 -11.04 8.37
CA GLU A 45 4.79 -10.21 9.42
C GLU A 45 5.22 -8.75 9.36
N GLY A 46 6.30 -8.44 8.65
CA GLY A 46 6.73 -7.06 8.44
C GLY A 46 5.76 -6.31 7.55
N ARG A 47 5.59 -5.01 7.81
CA ARG A 47 4.68 -4.16 7.04
C ARG A 47 5.37 -2.88 6.60
N LEU A 48 5.03 -2.46 5.38
CA LEU A 48 5.48 -1.19 4.82
C LEU A 48 4.37 -0.17 4.96
N VAL A 49 4.70 1.00 5.50
CA VAL A 49 3.82 2.17 5.53
C VAL A 49 4.31 3.14 4.47
N SER A 50 3.44 3.49 3.53
CA SER A 50 3.77 4.40 2.44
C SER A 50 2.63 5.36 2.14
N LEU A 51 2.95 6.47 1.49
CA LEU A 51 1.98 7.49 1.11
C LEU A 51 2.18 7.80 -0.37
N TYR A 52 1.11 7.71 -1.15
CA TYR A 52 1.14 7.99 -2.59
C TYR A 52 0.03 8.95 -2.98
N SER A 53 0.34 9.81 -3.97
CA SER A 53 -0.65 10.68 -4.60
C SER A 53 -0.90 10.21 -6.03
N PHE A 54 -2.16 10.27 -6.44
CA PHE A 54 -2.60 9.80 -7.74
C PHE A 54 -3.42 10.90 -8.43
N SER A 55 -3.19 11.07 -9.73
CA SER A 55 -3.98 11.96 -10.59
C SER A 55 -4.82 11.19 -11.62
N ALA A 56 -4.74 9.87 -11.62
CA ALA A 56 -5.46 9.00 -12.55
C ALA A 56 -5.72 7.66 -11.89
N SER A 57 -6.70 6.92 -12.44
CA SER A 57 -6.99 5.56 -12.01
C SER A 57 -5.80 4.64 -12.26
N TRP A 58 -5.68 3.60 -11.44
CA TRP A 58 -4.61 2.61 -11.60
C TRP A 58 -4.79 1.84 -12.91
N THR A 59 -3.67 1.42 -13.49
CA THR A 59 -3.65 0.64 -14.73
C THR A 59 -3.52 -0.86 -14.47
N ASN A 60 -3.30 -1.24 -13.23
CA ASN A 60 -3.11 -2.64 -12.83
C ASN A 60 -3.99 -3.01 -11.65
N TRP A 61 -4.29 -4.30 -11.56
CA TRP A 61 -4.74 -4.95 -10.34
C TRP A 61 -3.53 -5.38 -9.54
N GLU A 62 -3.70 -5.50 -8.22
CA GLU A 62 -2.65 -5.88 -7.30
C GLU A 62 -3.24 -6.79 -6.22
N ARG A 63 -2.45 -7.76 -5.73
CA ARG A 63 -2.84 -8.53 -4.53
C ARG A 63 -1.64 -8.83 -3.66
N HIS A 64 -1.90 -8.99 -2.37
CA HIS A 64 -0.88 -9.21 -1.34
C HIS A 64 -1.14 -10.56 -0.66
N PRO A 65 -0.47 -11.64 -1.07
CA PRO A 65 -0.70 -12.96 -0.47
C PRO A 65 -0.18 -13.08 0.98
N ALA A 66 0.69 -12.17 1.42
CA ALA A 66 1.28 -12.23 2.76
C ALA A 66 0.37 -11.68 3.86
N GLY A 67 -0.62 -10.84 3.54
CA GLY A 67 -1.51 -10.29 4.57
C GLY A 67 -2.48 -9.26 4.04
N ASP A 68 -3.31 -8.74 4.95
CA ASP A 68 -4.26 -7.68 4.65
C ASP A 68 -3.53 -6.36 4.44
N GLU A 69 -4.12 -5.51 3.60
CA GLU A 69 -3.62 -4.15 3.39
C GLU A 69 -4.63 -3.14 3.89
N VAL A 70 -4.16 -2.15 4.65
CA VAL A 70 -4.99 -1.01 5.07
C VAL A 70 -4.73 0.14 4.10
N VAL A 71 -5.81 0.77 3.60
CA VAL A 71 -5.74 1.95 2.76
C VAL A 71 -6.54 3.07 3.43
N ILE A 72 -5.89 4.19 3.69
CA ILE A 72 -6.52 5.35 4.34
C ILE A 72 -6.46 6.54 3.37
N CYS A 73 -7.60 7.11 3.00
CA CYS A 73 -7.63 8.32 2.17
C CYS A 73 -7.26 9.55 3.02
N THR A 74 -6.23 10.30 2.59
CA THR A 74 -5.78 11.50 3.32
C THR A 74 -6.06 12.78 2.56
N ALA A 75 -6.32 12.71 1.24
CA ALA A 75 -6.70 13.86 0.43
C ALA A 75 -7.48 13.39 -0.79
N GLY A 76 -8.39 14.22 -1.28
CA GLY A 76 -9.20 13.88 -2.44
C GLY A 76 -10.16 12.73 -2.18
N GLU A 77 -10.34 11.88 -3.18
CA GLU A 77 -11.27 10.75 -3.12
C GLU A 77 -10.71 9.58 -3.93
N ILE A 78 -10.76 8.37 -3.38
CA ILE A 78 -10.30 7.17 -4.07
C ILE A 78 -11.37 6.08 -3.96
N THR A 79 -11.66 5.40 -5.06
CA THR A 79 -12.57 4.27 -5.08
C THR A 79 -11.79 2.98 -5.24
N LEU A 80 -11.79 2.16 -4.20
CA LEU A 80 -11.19 0.83 -4.25
C LEU A 80 -12.17 -0.14 -4.89
N ILE A 81 -11.65 -1.04 -5.72
CA ILE A 81 -12.44 -2.11 -6.33
C ILE A 81 -11.79 -3.42 -5.92
N GLN A 82 -12.54 -4.27 -5.23
CA GLN A 82 -12.09 -5.57 -4.75
C GLN A 82 -12.81 -6.67 -5.52
N GLU A 83 -12.05 -7.65 -6.01
CA GLU A 83 -12.60 -8.80 -6.72
C GLU A 83 -12.89 -9.92 -5.73
N LEU A 84 -14.11 -9.94 -5.21
CA LEU A 84 -14.56 -10.95 -4.25
C LEU A 84 -15.26 -12.12 -4.98
N PRO A 85 -15.37 -13.30 -4.34
CA PRO A 85 -16.04 -14.44 -4.96
C PRO A 85 -17.47 -14.16 -5.42
N GLU A 86 -18.21 -13.32 -4.68
CA GLU A 86 -19.59 -12.93 -5.00
C GLU A 86 -19.68 -11.81 -6.03
N GLY A 87 -18.55 -11.28 -6.48
CA GLY A 87 -18.48 -10.20 -7.46
C GLY A 87 -17.67 -9.00 -6.98
N PRO A 88 -17.49 -7.99 -7.83
CA PRO A 88 -16.69 -6.81 -7.48
C PRO A 88 -17.39 -5.98 -6.41
N ARG A 89 -16.59 -5.48 -5.47
CA ARG A 89 -17.06 -4.57 -4.41
C ARG A 89 -16.33 -3.24 -4.56
N LYS A 90 -17.09 -2.16 -4.65
CA LYS A 90 -16.56 -0.80 -4.76
C LYS A 90 -16.71 -0.06 -3.43
N LEU A 91 -15.62 0.57 -2.99
CA LEU A 91 -15.57 1.34 -1.75
C LEU A 91 -14.98 2.70 -2.06
N THR A 92 -15.81 3.75 -2.04
CA THR A 92 -15.34 5.12 -2.26
C THR A 92 -14.97 5.74 -0.92
N LEU A 93 -13.69 6.09 -0.78
CA LEU A 93 -13.14 6.65 0.44
C LEU A 93 -13.03 8.16 0.33
N GLN A 94 -13.58 8.85 1.32
CA GLN A 94 -13.38 10.27 1.57
C GLN A 94 -12.21 10.45 2.54
N VAL A 95 -11.75 11.69 2.70
CA VAL A 95 -10.67 12.02 3.63
C VAL A 95 -10.96 11.51 5.04
N GLY A 96 -10.02 10.75 5.61
CA GLY A 96 -10.14 10.17 6.94
C GLY A 96 -10.81 8.80 6.97
N GLU A 97 -11.35 8.34 5.85
CA GLU A 97 -11.94 7.00 5.75
C GLU A 97 -10.92 5.97 5.31
N TYR A 98 -11.12 4.72 5.70
CA TYR A 98 -10.22 3.65 5.31
C TYR A 98 -11.01 2.40 4.90
N ALA A 99 -10.32 1.52 4.17
CA ALA A 99 -10.81 0.19 3.88
C ALA A 99 -9.66 -0.81 4.01
N VAL A 100 -10.02 -2.08 4.15
CA VAL A 100 -9.07 -3.19 4.18
C VAL A 100 -9.20 -3.97 2.88
N ASN A 101 -8.09 -4.13 2.16
CA ASN A 101 -7.99 -5.09 1.07
C ASN A 101 -7.61 -6.43 1.69
N PRO A 102 -8.51 -7.43 1.67
CA PRO A 102 -8.22 -8.71 2.31
C PRO A 102 -7.05 -9.44 1.66
N ARG A 103 -6.35 -10.23 2.46
CA ARG A 103 -5.24 -11.05 2.00
C ARG A 103 -5.61 -11.83 0.73
N GLY A 104 -4.75 -11.73 -0.30
CA GLY A 104 -4.90 -12.48 -1.53
C GLY A 104 -6.01 -12.03 -2.47
N VAL A 105 -6.78 -11.01 -2.10
CA VAL A 105 -7.85 -10.48 -2.94
C VAL A 105 -7.29 -9.48 -3.93
N TRP A 106 -7.60 -9.67 -5.21
CA TRP A 106 -7.24 -8.69 -6.23
C TRP A 106 -7.99 -7.39 -5.99
N HIS A 107 -7.26 -6.28 -6.03
CA HIS A 107 -7.84 -4.94 -5.90
C HIS A 107 -7.20 -3.98 -6.88
N THR A 108 -7.95 -2.93 -7.20
CA THR A 108 -7.48 -1.80 -7.98
C THR A 108 -8.14 -0.53 -7.47
N ALA A 109 -7.86 0.60 -8.08
CA ALA A 109 -8.41 1.87 -7.64
C ALA A 109 -8.76 2.78 -8.81
N ASP A 110 -9.90 3.45 -8.69
CA ASP A 110 -10.31 4.52 -9.59
C ASP A 110 -10.09 5.87 -8.89
N VAL A 111 -9.52 6.82 -9.62
CA VAL A 111 -9.28 8.17 -9.17
C VAL A 111 -9.78 9.13 -10.24
N GLY A 112 -10.82 9.90 -9.93
CA GLY A 112 -11.44 10.80 -10.89
C GLY A 112 -10.68 12.09 -11.12
N GLY A 113 -10.02 12.63 -10.11
CA GLY A 113 -9.25 13.86 -10.19
C GLY A 113 -7.94 13.75 -9.45
N HIS A 114 -8.03 13.69 -8.12
CA HIS A 114 -6.85 13.60 -7.26
C HIS A 114 -7.17 12.79 -6.02
N ALA A 115 -6.22 11.99 -5.58
CA ALA A 115 -6.28 11.30 -4.30
C ALA A 115 -4.88 11.14 -3.71
N THR A 116 -4.79 11.25 -2.39
CA THR A 116 -3.61 10.83 -1.64
C THR A 116 -4.06 9.79 -0.63
N ALA A 117 -3.34 8.68 -0.55
CA ALA A 117 -3.70 7.60 0.36
C ALA A 117 -2.46 7.03 1.05
N LEU A 118 -2.65 6.64 2.31
CA LEU A 118 -1.66 5.95 3.11
C LEU A 118 -1.96 4.46 3.04
N PHE A 119 -0.91 3.66 2.81
CA PHE A 119 -1.00 2.21 2.67
C PHE A 119 -0.18 1.54 3.76
N ILE A 120 -0.75 0.53 4.40
CA ILE A 120 -0.01 -0.36 5.31
C ILE A 120 -0.09 -1.76 4.71
N THR A 121 1.04 -2.24 4.20
CA THR A 121 1.07 -3.40 3.31
C THR A 121 2.04 -4.47 3.77
N ALA A 122 1.58 -5.72 3.85
CA ALA A 122 2.44 -6.89 3.96
C ALA A 122 2.83 -7.33 2.55
N GLY A 123 3.91 -6.77 2.01
CA GLY A 123 4.21 -6.78 0.58
C GLY A 123 4.98 -7.99 0.04
N VAL A 124 5.35 -8.95 0.89
CA VAL A 124 6.08 -10.13 0.41
C VAL A 124 5.23 -10.92 -0.57
N GLY A 125 5.74 -11.13 -1.78
CA GLY A 125 5.05 -11.89 -2.81
C GLY A 125 3.92 -11.15 -3.52
N THR A 126 3.86 -9.82 -3.41
CA THR A 126 2.87 -9.00 -4.12
C THR A 126 2.85 -9.34 -5.62
N GLU A 127 1.66 -9.49 -6.16
CA GLU A 127 1.44 -9.81 -7.56
C GLU A 127 0.65 -8.71 -8.25
N HIS A 128 0.88 -8.57 -9.56
CA HIS A 128 0.20 -7.57 -10.40
C HIS A 128 -0.37 -8.25 -11.64
N ARG A 129 -1.46 -7.69 -12.18
CA ARG A 129 -1.98 -8.05 -13.50
C ARG A 129 -2.58 -6.81 -14.15
N PRO A 130 -2.58 -6.72 -15.52
CA PRO A 130 -3.20 -5.59 -16.21
C PRO A 130 -4.70 -5.49 -15.94
N ARG A 131 -5.16 -4.28 -15.96
CA ARG A 131 -6.58 -3.94 -15.82
C ARG A 131 -7.31 -4.06 -17.15
#